data_be2500a57f2aab8e5c28efd44433d46c
#
_entry.id   be2500a57f2aab8e5c28efd44433d46c
#
_cell.length_a   1.000
_cell.length_b   1.000
_cell.length_c   1.000
_cell.angle_alpha   90.00
_cell.angle_beta   90.00
_cell.angle_gamma   90.00
#
_symmetry.space_group_name_H-M   'P 1'
#
loop_
_entity.id
_entity.type
_entity.pdbx_description
1 polymer ?
#
loop_
_entity_poly.entity_id
_entity_poly.type
_entity_poly.pdbx_seq_one_letter_code
_entity_poly.pdbx_strand_id
1 'polypeptide(L)'
;LKFTVAVPPYSNKSGGLWYCHYLCHALNEIGHTATISFYEPPYRPNFSWNTPLGHDPEAIVIYPEGCRGNPLNATKVVRYLLAPEDFFSGTPIAWQPTDFKLAFSKTYAKDCDVLFYPITELDIFKPSNEPKKFN
;
A
#
# COMPACT_ATOMS: atom_id res chain seq x y z
N LEU A 1 4.88 12.63 11.31
CA LEU A 1 4.36 11.33 11.75
C LEU A 1 5.31 10.23 11.32
N LYS A 2 5.26 9.08 12.01
CA LYS A 2 5.99 7.86 11.66
C LYS A 2 5.03 6.81 11.16
N PHE A 3 5.39 6.15 10.05
CA PHE A 3 4.60 5.11 9.42
C PHE A 3 5.44 3.86 9.15
N THR A 4 4.81 2.71 9.25
CA THR A 4 5.35 1.44 8.76
C THR A 4 4.33 0.83 7.81
N VAL A 5 4.69 0.68 6.54
CA VAL A 5 3.87 -0.03 5.57
C VAL A 5 4.29 -1.49 5.59
N ALA A 6 3.42 -2.33 6.13
CA ALA A 6 3.69 -3.75 6.31
C ALA A 6 3.18 -4.53 5.10
N VAL A 7 4.05 -5.25 4.43
CA VAL A 7 3.75 -5.92 3.16
C VAL A 7 4.26 -7.35 3.14
N PRO A 8 3.66 -8.25 2.33
CA PRO A 8 4.27 -9.53 2.00
C PRO A 8 5.47 -9.32 1.06
N PRO A 9 6.20 -10.39 0.68
CA PRO A 9 7.27 -10.30 -0.31
C PRO A 9 6.77 -9.64 -1.60
N TYR A 10 7.62 -8.79 -2.17
CA TYR A 10 7.26 -8.07 -3.40
C TYR A 10 7.03 -9.03 -4.57
N SER A 11 6.02 -8.71 -5.38
CA SER A 11 5.77 -9.36 -6.67
C SER A 11 5.46 -8.29 -7.72
N ASN A 12 6.14 -8.35 -8.85
CA ASN A 12 5.87 -7.47 -9.99
C ASN A 12 4.53 -7.76 -10.69
N LYS A 13 3.86 -8.83 -10.30
CA LYS A 13 2.52 -9.19 -10.79
C LYS A 13 1.40 -8.59 -9.93
N SER A 14 1.74 -7.95 -8.81
CA SER A 14 0.78 -7.37 -7.88
C SER A 14 0.83 -5.84 -7.91
N GLY A 15 -0.16 -5.22 -8.55
CA GLY A 15 -0.31 -3.77 -8.53
C GLY A 15 -0.51 -3.22 -7.11
N GLY A 16 -1.22 -3.93 -6.24
CA GLY A 16 -1.43 -3.52 -4.85
C GLY A 16 -0.13 -3.41 -4.06
N LEU A 17 0.81 -4.35 -4.24
CA LEU A 17 2.13 -4.25 -3.61
C LEU A 17 2.92 -3.05 -4.12
N TRP A 18 2.82 -2.76 -5.39
CA TRP A 18 3.44 -1.57 -5.98
C TRP A 18 2.91 -0.29 -5.33
N TYR A 19 1.58 -0.22 -5.14
CA TYR A 19 0.96 0.90 -4.42
C TYR A 19 1.44 1.01 -2.97
N CYS A 20 1.63 -0.09 -2.25
CA CYS A 20 2.16 -0.05 -0.89
C CYS A 20 3.59 0.53 -0.84
N HIS A 21 4.47 0.10 -1.74
CA HIS A 21 5.83 0.64 -1.81
C HIS A 21 5.83 2.12 -2.20
N TYR A 22 4.99 2.50 -3.16
CA TYR A 22 4.86 3.90 -3.54
C TYR A 22 4.29 4.77 -2.42
N LEU A 23 3.34 4.25 -1.63
CA LEU A 23 2.81 4.96 -0.45
C LEU A 23 3.92 5.28 0.53
N CYS A 24 4.81 4.34 0.82
CA CYS A 24 5.96 4.58 1.67
C CYS A 24 6.86 5.70 1.11
N HIS A 25 7.17 5.65 -0.18
CA HIS A 25 7.92 6.70 -0.86
C HIS A 25 7.22 8.05 -0.76
N ALA A 26 5.94 8.14 -1.12
CA ALA A 26 5.17 9.37 -1.10
C ALA A 26 5.10 10.00 0.31
N LEU A 27 4.92 9.18 1.35
CA LEU A 27 4.94 9.67 2.73
C LEU A 27 6.29 10.29 3.10
N ASN A 28 7.41 9.71 2.65
CA ASN A 28 8.75 10.27 2.86
C ASN A 28 8.95 11.57 2.07
N GLU A 29 8.48 11.66 0.83
CA GLU A 29 8.59 12.85 -0.01
C GLU A 29 7.83 14.06 0.55
N ILE A 30 6.72 13.82 1.24
CA ILE A 30 5.93 14.90 1.89
C ILE A 30 6.39 15.21 3.32
N GLY A 31 7.54 14.67 3.75
CA GLY A 31 8.20 15.02 5.03
C GLY A 31 7.77 14.18 6.23
N HIS A 32 7.15 13.03 6.02
CA HIS A 32 6.94 12.04 7.08
C HIS A 32 8.12 11.06 7.13
N THR A 33 8.16 10.22 8.16
CA THR A 33 9.12 9.12 8.26
C THR A 33 8.37 7.82 8.00
N ALA A 34 8.59 7.20 6.86
CA ALA A 34 7.93 5.95 6.50
C ALA A 34 8.94 4.86 6.17
N THR A 35 8.65 3.64 6.60
CA THR A 35 9.46 2.45 6.35
C THR A 35 8.63 1.33 5.77
N ILE A 36 9.28 0.41 5.06
CA ILE A 36 8.70 -0.88 4.65
C ILE A 36 9.09 -1.94 5.67
N SER A 37 8.11 -2.70 6.14
CA SER A 37 8.34 -3.89 6.94
C SER A 37 7.69 -5.10 6.27
N PHE A 38 8.44 -6.18 6.18
CA PHE A 38 7.91 -7.44 5.66
C PHE A 38 7.43 -8.31 6.81
N TYR A 39 6.22 -8.84 6.74
CA TYR A 39 5.71 -9.83 7.70
C TYR A 39 5.95 -11.29 7.25
N GLU A 40 6.60 -11.47 6.09
CA GLU A 40 7.13 -12.71 5.54
C GLU A 40 8.59 -12.47 5.09
N PRO A 41 9.37 -13.50 4.71
CA PRO A 41 10.75 -13.32 4.26
C PRO A 41 10.86 -12.25 3.17
N PRO A 42 11.80 -11.30 3.28
CA PRO A 42 11.83 -10.13 2.44
C PRO A 42 12.25 -10.45 1.01
N TYR A 43 11.52 -9.91 0.05
CA TYR A 43 12.00 -9.71 -1.31
C TYR A 43 11.82 -8.23 -1.65
N ARG A 44 12.93 -7.55 -1.92
CA ARG A 44 12.92 -6.11 -2.21
C ARG A 44 12.99 -5.86 -3.70
N PRO A 45 12.10 -5.01 -4.27
CA PRO A 45 12.22 -4.60 -5.65
C PRO A 45 13.39 -3.63 -5.85
N ASN A 46 13.90 -3.55 -7.06
CA ASN A 46 14.92 -2.59 -7.44
C ASN A 46 14.26 -1.29 -7.93
N PHE A 47 13.72 -0.52 -6.98
CA PHE A 47 13.21 0.82 -7.25
C PHE A 47 14.22 1.90 -6.84
N SER A 48 14.15 3.05 -7.50
CA SER A 48 14.78 4.29 -7.04
C SER A 48 13.98 5.01 -5.95
N TRP A 49 12.88 4.45 -5.48
CA TRP A 49 12.01 5.04 -4.48
C TRP A 49 12.62 5.06 -3.08
N ASN A 50 12.31 6.11 -2.33
CA ASN A 50 12.70 6.25 -0.93
C ASN A 50 11.80 5.34 -0.06
N THR A 51 12.20 4.08 0.07
CA THR A 51 11.47 3.03 0.81
C THR A 51 12.43 2.30 1.75
N PRO A 52 12.92 2.96 2.82
CA PRO A 52 13.84 2.33 3.76
C PRO A 52 13.16 1.15 4.46
N LEU A 53 13.93 0.11 4.75
CA LEU A 53 13.45 -1.04 5.53
C LEU A 53 13.50 -0.72 7.02
N GLY A 54 12.47 -1.16 7.74
CA GLY A 54 12.44 -1.02 9.18
C GLY A 54 11.03 -1.13 9.76
N HIS A 55 10.99 -1.13 11.08
CA HIS A 55 9.77 -1.03 11.86
C HIS A 55 10.06 -0.20 13.10
N ASP A 56 9.24 0.83 13.32
CA ASP A 56 9.25 1.62 14.55
C ASP A 56 8.03 1.20 15.38
N PRO A 57 8.20 0.76 16.63
CA PRO A 57 7.07 0.35 17.49
C PRO A 57 6.03 1.45 17.75
N GLU A 58 6.43 2.72 17.63
CA GLU A 58 5.56 3.87 17.81
C GLU A 58 4.86 4.32 16.52
N ALA A 59 5.19 3.67 15.39
CA ALA A 59 4.64 4.04 14.10
C ALA A 59 3.15 3.65 13.97
N ILE A 60 2.45 4.39 13.12
CA ILE A 60 1.17 3.95 12.55
C ILE A 60 1.49 2.86 11.53
N VAL A 61 0.97 1.65 11.74
CA VAL A 61 1.20 0.54 10.82
C VAL A 61 0.06 0.44 9.82
N ILE A 62 0.42 0.42 8.55
CA ILE A 62 -0.50 0.29 7.43
C ILE A 62 -0.42 -1.14 6.89
N TYR A 63 -1.52 -1.88 6.97
CA TYR A 63 -1.64 -3.23 6.44
C TYR A 63 -2.55 -3.25 5.21
N PRO A 64 -2.13 -3.86 4.10
CA PRO A 64 -3.02 -4.13 2.98
C PRO A 64 -4.04 -5.23 3.32
N GLU A 65 -5.06 -5.38 2.50
CA GLU A 65 -6.14 -6.35 2.70
C GLU A 65 -5.68 -7.81 2.80
N GLY A 66 -4.56 -8.16 2.19
CA GLY A 66 -4.00 -9.51 2.28
C GLY A 66 -3.39 -9.85 3.65
N CYS A 67 -3.11 -8.85 4.49
CA CYS A 67 -2.55 -9.05 5.82
C CYS A 67 -3.64 -9.26 6.85
N ARG A 68 -3.73 -10.48 7.39
CA ARG A 68 -4.67 -10.82 8.46
C ARG A 68 -4.06 -10.53 9.84
N GLY A 69 -4.92 -10.14 10.77
CA GLY A 69 -4.49 -9.85 12.14
C GLY A 69 -3.58 -8.64 12.26
N ASN A 70 -2.69 -8.66 13.24
CA ASN A 70 -1.73 -7.59 13.55
C ASN A 70 -0.34 -8.18 13.83
N PRO A 71 0.35 -8.68 12.79
CA PRO A 71 1.60 -9.42 12.96
C PRO A 71 2.75 -8.59 13.54
N LEU A 72 2.71 -7.27 13.44
CA LEU A 72 3.73 -6.37 14.03
C LEU A 72 3.33 -5.85 15.43
N ASN A 73 2.23 -6.34 16.01
CA ASN A 73 1.70 -5.92 17.31
C ASN A 73 1.54 -4.39 17.45
N ALA A 74 1.13 -3.74 16.37
CA ALA A 74 0.98 -2.28 16.32
C ALA A 74 -0.15 -1.80 17.21
N THR A 75 0.05 -0.67 17.89
CA THR A 75 -0.99 0.00 18.69
C THR A 75 -1.91 0.88 17.85
N LYS A 76 -1.44 1.33 16.69
CA LYS A 76 -2.17 2.18 15.74
C LYS A 76 -2.18 1.50 14.38
N VAL A 77 -3.34 1.02 13.97
CA VAL A 77 -3.50 0.23 12.74
C VAL A 77 -4.34 0.98 11.72
N VAL A 78 -3.84 1.04 10.52
CA VAL A 78 -4.58 1.44 9.31
C VAL A 78 -4.72 0.22 8.41
N ARG A 79 -5.93 -0.08 7.99
CA ARG A 79 -6.22 -1.09 6.96
C ARG A 79 -6.42 -0.39 5.64
N TYR A 80 -5.57 -0.69 4.68
CA TYR A 80 -5.65 -0.09 3.35
C TYR A 80 -6.04 -1.14 2.30
N LEU A 81 -7.29 -1.07 1.84
CA LEU A 81 -7.85 -2.01 0.88
C LEU A 81 -7.53 -1.58 -0.55
N LEU A 82 -6.67 -2.32 -1.18
CA LEU A 82 -6.29 -2.19 -2.60
C LEU A 82 -7.10 -3.13 -3.50
N ALA A 83 -7.88 -4.03 -2.89
CA ALA A 83 -8.84 -4.93 -3.50
C ALA A 83 -10.06 -5.11 -2.57
N PRO A 84 -11.17 -5.71 -3.01
CA PRO A 84 -12.28 -6.07 -2.14
C PRO A 84 -11.85 -6.90 -0.94
N GLU A 85 -12.54 -6.75 0.19
CA GLU A 85 -12.18 -7.39 1.47
C GLU A 85 -12.03 -8.92 1.40
N ASP A 86 -12.80 -9.56 0.54
CA ASP A 86 -12.85 -11.02 0.37
C ASP A 86 -11.97 -11.54 -0.78
N PHE A 87 -11.25 -10.65 -1.47
CA PHE A 87 -10.54 -10.97 -2.71
C PHE A 87 -9.56 -12.15 -2.57
N PHE A 88 -8.79 -12.21 -1.48
CA PHE A 88 -7.75 -13.23 -1.31
C PHE A 88 -8.21 -14.52 -0.64
N SER A 89 -9.32 -14.52 0.06
CA SER A 89 -9.71 -15.67 0.90
C SER A 89 -11.17 -16.04 0.83
N GLY A 90 -11.97 -15.29 0.06
CA GLY A 90 -13.42 -15.40 0.09
C GLY A 90 -14.05 -15.10 1.46
N THR A 91 -13.26 -14.67 2.43
CA THR A 91 -13.72 -14.34 3.78
C THR A 91 -13.33 -12.90 4.10
N PRO A 92 -14.27 -12.06 4.51
CA PRO A 92 -13.98 -10.69 4.89
C PRO A 92 -12.92 -10.59 6.01
N ILE A 93 -12.22 -9.47 6.03
CA ILE A 93 -11.26 -9.17 7.09
C ILE A 93 -12.02 -8.98 8.41
N ALA A 94 -11.53 -9.62 9.47
CA ALA A 94 -12.00 -9.34 10.82
C ALA A 94 -11.41 -8.01 11.31
N TRP A 95 -12.18 -6.94 11.15
CA TRP A 95 -11.81 -5.61 11.61
C TRP A 95 -11.76 -5.52 13.13
N GLN A 96 -10.76 -4.84 13.65
CA GLN A 96 -10.78 -4.42 15.06
C GLN A 96 -11.50 -3.07 15.16
N PRO A 97 -12.22 -2.78 16.26
CA PRO A 97 -12.91 -1.51 16.45
C PRO A 97 -11.98 -0.28 16.38
N THR A 98 -10.71 -0.47 16.66
CA THR A 98 -9.67 0.56 16.66
C THR A 98 -8.97 0.73 15.32
N ASP A 99 -9.24 -0.15 14.33
CA ASP A 99 -8.62 -0.05 13.02
C ASP A 99 -9.19 1.14 12.24
N PHE A 100 -8.30 1.99 11.73
CA PHE A 100 -8.68 3.01 10.76
C PHE A 100 -8.75 2.39 9.36
N LYS A 101 -9.83 2.67 8.62
CA LYS A 101 -10.10 2.03 7.34
C LYS A 101 -9.90 3.00 6.19
N LEU A 102 -9.06 2.61 5.25
CA LEU A 102 -8.88 3.26 3.97
C LEU A 102 -9.16 2.28 2.83
N ALA A 103 -9.71 2.75 1.74
CA ALA A 103 -9.84 1.98 0.51
C ALA A 103 -9.32 2.74 -0.69
N PHE A 104 -8.80 2.03 -1.66
CA PHE A 104 -8.41 2.58 -2.96
C PHE A 104 -9.63 3.06 -3.76
N SER A 105 -10.77 2.43 -3.57
CA SER A 105 -12.05 2.74 -4.21
C SER A 105 -13.21 2.50 -3.26
N LYS A 106 -14.25 3.33 -3.38
CA LYS A 106 -15.54 3.14 -2.67
C LYS A 106 -16.21 1.79 -2.95
N THR A 107 -15.81 1.13 -4.04
CA THR A 107 -16.35 -0.19 -4.40
C THR A 107 -15.72 -1.33 -3.60
N TYR A 108 -14.58 -1.11 -2.95
CA TYR A 108 -13.85 -2.17 -2.22
C TYR A 108 -14.34 -2.35 -0.79
N ALA A 109 -14.74 -1.28 -0.15
CA ALA A 109 -15.37 -1.34 1.17
C ALA A 109 -16.38 -0.21 1.35
N LYS A 110 -17.43 -0.49 2.15
CA LYS A 110 -18.37 0.52 2.61
C LYS A 110 -17.80 1.18 3.87
N ASP A 111 -18.25 2.40 4.13
CA ASP A 111 -17.95 3.12 5.39
C ASP A 111 -16.44 3.28 5.69
N CYS A 112 -15.65 3.58 4.65
CA CYS A 112 -14.25 3.92 4.79
C CYS A 112 -13.89 5.14 3.95
N ASP A 113 -12.81 5.82 4.33
CA ASP A 113 -12.24 6.89 3.54
C ASP A 113 -11.54 6.34 2.29
N VAL A 114 -11.51 7.14 1.23
CA VAL A 114 -10.84 6.76 -0.01
C VAL A 114 -9.50 7.45 -0.10
N LEU A 115 -8.45 6.65 -0.26
CA LEU A 115 -7.12 7.10 -0.60
C LEU A 115 -6.74 6.55 -1.97
N PHE A 116 -6.84 7.38 -2.96
CA PHE A 116 -6.40 7.10 -4.33
C PHE A 116 -5.27 8.06 -4.71
N TYR A 117 -4.21 7.54 -5.30
CA TYR A 117 -3.16 8.35 -5.91
C TYR A 117 -2.63 7.65 -7.17
N PRO A 118 -2.37 8.40 -8.25
CA PRO A 118 -1.83 7.82 -9.47
C PRO A 118 -0.35 7.50 -9.29
N ILE A 119 0.05 6.29 -9.68
CA ILE A 119 1.45 5.93 -9.88
C ILE A 119 1.68 5.94 -11.39
N THR A 120 1.94 7.11 -11.93
CA THR A 120 2.17 7.26 -13.37
C THR A 120 3.49 7.99 -13.58
N GLU A 121 4.41 7.34 -14.26
CA GLU A 121 5.64 7.98 -14.70
C GLU A 121 5.30 8.92 -15.87
N LEU A 122 5.05 10.19 -15.56
CA LEU A 122 4.66 11.20 -16.55
C LEU A 122 5.72 11.42 -17.63
N ASP A 123 6.97 11.10 -17.35
CA ASP A 123 8.05 11.16 -18.33
C ASP A 123 7.91 10.10 -19.43
N ILE A 124 7.30 8.95 -19.08
CA ILE A 124 7.02 7.85 -20.01
C ILE A 124 5.64 8.04 -20.67
N PHE A 125 4.63 8.36 -19.85
CA PHE A 125 3.23 8.53 -20.29
C PHE A 125 2.90 10.01 -20.53
N LYS A 126 3.40 10.55 -21.62
CA LYS A 126 3.09 11.90 -22.07
C LYS A 126 2.29 11.89 -23.38
N PRO A 127 1.48 12.92 -23.64
CA PRO A 127 0.79 13.03 -24.92
C PRO A 127 1.77 12.95 -26.08
N SER A 128 1.51 12.08 -27.03
CA SER A 128 2.24 12.04 -28.29
C SER A 128 1.52 12.86 -29.33
N ASN A 129 2.24 13.72 -30.04
CA ASN A 129 1.72 14.43 -31.19
C ASN A 129 1.70 13.56 -32.46
N GLU A 130 2.17 12.31 -32.37
CA GLU A 130 2.16 11.39 -33.50
C GLU A 130 0.76 10.75 -33.67
N PRO A 131 0.30 10.59 -34.93
CA PRO A 131 -0.96 9.89 -35.18
C PRO A 131 -0.89 8.46 -34.64
N LYS A 132 -1.91 8.07 -33.88
CA LYS A 132 -2.01 6.68 -33.38
C LYS A 132 -2.12 5.73 -34.55
N LYS A 133 -1.14 4.86 -34.70
CA LYS A 133 -1.20 3.74 -35.64
C LYS A 133 -1.87 2.56 -34.93
N PHE A 134 -3.07 2.23 -35.33
CA PHE A 134 -3.73 0.99 -34.94
C PHE A 134 -3.35 -0.08 -35.96
N ASN A 135 -2.75 -1.16 -35.53
CA ASN A 135 -2.53 -2.34 -36.35
C ASN A 135 -3.74 -3.25 -36.26
#